data_e72fb52dda8f7be7f47e5f44e26ee3c3
#
_entry.id   e72fb52dda8f7be7f47e5f44e26ee3c3
#
_cell.length_a   1.000
_cell.length_b   1.000
_cell.length_c   1.000
_cell.angle_alpha   90.00
_cell.angle_beta   90.00
_cell.angle_gamma   90.00
#
_symmetry.space_group_name_H-M   'P 1'
#
loop_
_entity.id
_entity.type
_entity.pdbx_description
1 polymer ?
#
loop_
_entity_poly.entity_id
_entity_poly.type
_entity_poly.pdbx_seq_one_letter_code
_entity_poly.pdbx_strand_id
1 'polypeptide(L)'
;MKQKQNSPQNITKQISEILKSIQTNTYKGGNKFFLDGYYEIGSLLSEEFNTDVMGDKAKKKMKDIIESLSKEAKKIEIGFSRRSLYYALKFYYIYRGKTLDYGLSWGHYRILASVSDANTRRKLEKDTIKNGWSCLVLERKARETGYYGSMRALKWNRPNGEMYHYKIVNKDMSQENNFWIDLGFNCYHRIDSKNFKTNDILRLKKEKKDWNLEKADPKSFLYHYLCTLERVVDGDTLLVQIELGFDLIARQKIRLLGVNAPELGSTDGEDALELLKKKLKPGMNLLLRTHFQDKYGRYLGDILYLRNKKSDYGTLMESGIHLNEELSNLGYE
;
A
#
# COMPACT_ATOMS: atom_id res chain seq x y z
N MET A 1 17.99 41.97 -2.13
CA MET A 1 17.32 41.24 -3.21
C MET A 1 16.16 40.45 -2.60
N LYS A 2 14.91 40.83 -2.89
CA LYS A 2 13.71 40.13 -2.38
C LYS A 2 13.58 38.79 -3.11
N GLN A 3 13.73 37.66 -2.40
CA GLN A 3 13.39 36.35 -2.92
C GLN A 3 11.90 36.35 -3.32
N LYS A 4 11.61 36.11 -4.59
CA LYS A 4 10.25 35.84 -5.06
C LYS A 4 9.81 34.51 -4.42
N GLN A 5 8.96 34.58 -3.41
CA GLN A 5 8.22 33.41 -2.95
C GLN A 5 7.36 32.91 -4.12
N ASN A 6 7.75 31.78 -4.69
CA ASN A 6 6.93 31.11 -5.69
C ASN A 6 5.62 30.68 -5.03
N SER A 7 4.49 31.09 -5.58
CA SER A 7 3.20 30.62 -5.08
C SER A 7 3.08 29.09 -5.29
N PRO A 8 2.39 28.35 -4.43
CA PRO A 8 2.17 26.89 -4.60
C PRO A 8 1.63 26.51 -5.99
N GLN A 9 0.87 27.40 -6.62
CA GLN A 9 0.34 27.22 -7.98
C GLN A 9 1.44 27.25 -9.06
N ASN A 10 2.48 28.07 -8.87
CA ASN A 10 3.59 28.16 -9.83
C ASN A 10 4.45 26.88 -9.80
N ILE A 11 4.75 26.35 -8.61
CA ILE A 11 5.49 25.09 -8.46
C ILE A 11 4.71 23.91 -9.02
N THR A 12 3.42 23.83 -8.75
CA THR A 12 2.55 22.81 -9.32
C THR A 12 2.60 22.80 -10.84
N LYS A 13 2.57 23.98 -11.46
CA LYS A 13 2.65 24.12 -12.92
C LYS A 13 4.00 23.64 -13.46
N GLN A 14 5.11 24.06 -12.85
CA GLN A 14 6.47 23.65 -13.23
C GLN A 14 6.65 22.13 -13.10
N ILE A 15 6.25 21.54 -11.99
CA ILE A 15 6.31 20.08 -11.80
C ILE A 15 5.47 19.37 -12.86
N SER A 16 4.28 19.88 -13.18
CA SER A 16 3.41 19.30 -14.22
C SER A 16 4.07 19.33 -15.61
N GLU A 17 4.78 20.41 -15.95
CA GLU A 17 5.51 20.54 -17.21
C GLU A 17 6.69 19.55 -17.29
N ILE A 18 7.46 19.41 -16.20
CA ILE A 18 8.56 18.42 -16.11
C ILE A 18 8.02 17.01 -16.29
N LEU A 19 6.90 16.67 -15.63
CA LEU A 19 6.29 15.33 -15.75
C LEU A 19 5.83 15.04 -17.17
N LYS A 20 5.24 16.01 -17.86
CA LYS A 20 4.88 15.87 -19.28
C LYS A 20 6.12 15.66 -20.14
N SER A 21 7.19 16.40 -19.87
CA SER A 21 8.48 16.25 -20.57
C SER A 21 9.07 14.85 -20.36
N ILE A 22 9.06 14.33 -19.13
CA ILE A 22 9.48 12.96 -18.83
C ILE A 22 8.66 11.96 -19.64
N GLN A 23 7.35 12.08 -19.67
CA GLN A 23 6.45 11.19 -20.40
C GLN A 23 6.74 11.18 -21.90
N THR A 24 6.86 12.37 -22.48
CA THR A 24 7.07 12.52 -23.94
C THR A 24 8.45 12.03 -24.38
N ASN A 25 9.47 12.21 -23.55
CA ASN A 25 10.87 11.92 -23.89
C ASN A 25 11.35 10.53 -23.43
N THR A 26 10.57 9.82 -22.61
CA THR A 26 10.92 8.46 -22.16
C THR A 26 11.12 7.50 -23.35
N TYR A 27 10.35 7.66 -24.42
CA TYR A 27 10.50 6.88 -25.65
C TYR A 27 11.75 7.23 -26.46
N LYS A 28 12.35 8.43 -26.28
CA LYS A 28 13.47 8.94 -27.09
C LYS A 28 14.82 8.95 -26.37
N GLY A 29 14.84 9.05 -25.06
CA GLY A 29 16.07 9.32 -24.30
C GLY A 29 16.33 8.42 -23.09
N GLY A 30 15.47 7.45 -22.85
CA GLY A 30 15.67 6.43 -21.81
C GLY A 30 15.81 6.99 -20.38
N ASN A 31 16.64 6.34 -19.59
CA ASN A 31 16.80 6.53 -18.16
C ASN A 31 17.27 7.94 -17.74
N LYS A 32 18.05 8.61 -18.59
CA LYS A 32 18.59 9.95 -18.32
C LYS A 32 17.47 10.97 -18.08
N PHE A 33 16.47 11.04 -18.94
CA PHE A 33 15.36 11.99 -18.81
C PHE A 33 14.55 11.78 -17.54
N PHE A 34 14.40 10.51 -17.11
CA PHE A 34 13.78 10.20 -15.83
C PHE A 34 14.56 10.76 -14.65
N LEU A 35 15.87 10.52 -14.62
CA LEU A 35 16.72 10.94 -13.52
C LEU A 35 16.85 12.45 -13.44
N ASP A 36 17.09 13.10 -14.58
CA ASP A 36 17.20 14.56 -14.66
C ASP A 36 15.87 15.23 -14.24
N GLY A 37 14.73 14.72 -14.70
CA GLY A 37 13.43 15.26 -14.35
C GLY A 37 13.08 15.07 -12.87
N TYR A 38 13.35 13.92 -12.28
CA TYR A 38 13.13 13.72 -10.83
C TYR A 38 14.13 14.54 -9.99
N TYR A 39 15.33 14.78 -10.48
CA TYR A 39 16.29 15.65 -9.84
C TYR A 39 15.80 17.11 -9.84
N GLU A 40 15.29 17.59 -10.97
CA GLU A 40 14.72 18.93 -11.13
C GLU A 40 13.48 19.13 -10.25
N ILE A 41 12.57 18.15 -10.22
CA ILE A 41 11.42 18.16 -9.29
C ILE A 41 11.91 18.25 -7.83
N GLY A 42 12.92 17.49 -7.46
CA GLY A 42 13.53 17.53 -6.14
C GLY A 42 14.13 18.90 -5.81
N SER A 43 14.77 19.55 -6.77
CA SER A 43 15.32 20.91 -6.66
C SER A 43 14.23 21.93 -6.39
N LEU A 44 13.17 21.95 -7.20
CA LEU A 44 12.02 22.85 -7.03
C LEU A 44 11.35 22.67 -5.66
N LEU A 45 11.16 21.43 -5.24
CA LEU A 45 10.61 21.15 -3.92
C LEU A 45 11.54 21.61 -2.79
N SER A 46 12.87 21.50 -2.97
CA SER A 46 13.84 21.94 -1.97
C SER A 46 13.84 23.44 -1.74
N GLU A 47 13.61 24.24 -2.77
CA GLU A 47 13.48 25.69 -2.68
C GLU A 47 12.25 26.10 -1.84
N GLU A 48 11.17 25.34 -1.94
CA GLU A 48 9.92 25.62 -1.23
C GLU A 48 9.94 25.16 0.24
N PHE A 49 10.65 24.08 0.55
CA PHE A 49 10.64 23.48 1.89
C PHE A 49 11.72 23.98 2.83
N ASN A 50 12.64 24.84 2.37
CA ASN A 50 13.65 25.58 3.15
C ASN A 50 14.10 24.84 4.42
N THR A 51 14.88 23.77 4.27
CA THR A 51 15.61 23.01 5.33
C THR A 51 14.82 22.10 6.27
N ASP A 52 13.50 22.20 6.45
CA ASP A 52 12.75 21.31 7.34
C ASP A 52 11.89 20.29 6.58
N VAL A 53 12.55 19.26 6.07
CA VAL A 53 11.92 18.19 5.25
C VAL A 53 10.97 17.29 6.05
N MET A 54 10.98 17.36 7.38
CA MET A 54 10.27 16.43 8.27
C MET A 54 9.22 17.10 9.16
N GLY A 55 9.14 18.42 9.23
CA GLY A 55 8.18 19.14 10.07
C GLY A 55 6.73 19.08 9.59
N ASP A 56 5.79 19.32 10.49
CA ASP A 56 4.35 19.27 10.14
C ASP A 56 3.94 20.33 9.11
N LYS A 57 4.63 21.47 9.07
CA LYS A 57 4.46 22.48 8.03
C LYS A 57 4.83 21.97 6.64
N ALA A 58 5.93 21.21 6.53
CA ALA A 58 6.35 20.59 5.27
C ALA A 58 5.37 19.50 4.81
N LYS A 59 4.83 18.73 5.74
CA LYS A 59 3.79 17.73 5.44
C LYS A 59 2.51 18.38 4.90
N LYS A 60 2.09 19.51 5.49
CA LYS A 60 0.90 20.25 5.03
C LYS A 60 1.13 20.83 3.64
N LYS A 61 2.24 21.54 3.40
CA LYS A 61 2.61 22.06 2.08
C LYS A 61 2.70 20.96 1.01
N MET A 62 3.31 19.81 1.35
CA MET A 62 3.37 18.67 0.44
C MET A 62 1.97 18.16 0.09
N LYS A 63 1.05 18.15 1.05
CA LYS A 63 -0.35 17.80 0.80
C LYS A 63 -1.01 18.78 -0.17
N ASP A 64 -0.82 20.09 0.04
CA ASP A 64 -1.42 21.14 -0.78
C ASP A 64 -0.89 21.06 -2.24
N ILE A 65 0.40 20.83 -2.43
CA ILE A 65 1.02 20.62 -3.76
C ILE A 65 0.41 19.39 -4.44
N ILE A 66 0.24 18.27 -3.70
CA ILE A 66 -0.33 17.04 -4.24
C ILE A 66 -1.79 17.22 -4.62
N GLU A 67 -2.58 17.90 -3.79
CA GLU A 67 -3.99 18.18 -4.09
C GLU A 67 -4.11 19.06 -5.35
N SER A 68 -3.23 20.04 -5.50
CA SER A 68 -3.15 20.87 -6.71
C SER A 68 -2.73 20.06 -7.95
N LEU A 69 -1.70 19.23 -7.82
CA LEU A 69 -1.26 18.32 -8.90
C LEU A 69 -2.33 17.30 -9.24
N SER A 70 -3.08 16.78 -8.28
CA SER A 70 -4.17 15.82 -8.53
C SER A 70 -5.31 16.42 -9.34
N LYS A 71 -5.58 17.72 -9.19
CA LYS A 71 -6.57 18.44 -10.01
C LYS A 71 -6.10 18.60 -11.46
N GLU A 72 -4.81 18.76 -11.68
CA GLU A 72 -4.22 18.84 -13.04
C GLU A 72 -3.90 17.45 -13.62
N ALA A 73 -3.55 16.46 -12.80
CA ALA A 73 -3.12 15.12 -13.19
C ALA A 73 -4.23 14.25 -13.82
N LYS A 74 -5.51 14.64 -13.73
CA LYS A 74 -6.57 14.05 -14.57
C LYS A 74 -6.28 14.15 -16.07
N LYS A 75 -5.27 14.92 -16.47
CA LYS A 75 -4.79 15.12 -17.84
C LYS A 75 -3.45 14.43 -18.14
N ILE A 76 -2.80 13.83 -17.15
CA ILE A 76 -1.46 13.25 -17.28
C ILE A 76 -1.54 11.79 -16.84
N GLU A 77 -1.33 10.85 -17.77
CA GLU A 77 -1.40 9.39 -17.53
C GLU A 77 -0.27 8.80 -16.66
N ILE A 78 0.62 9.62 -16.13
CA ILE A 78 1.68 9.16 -15.23
C ILE A 78 1.12 9.05 -13.82
N GLY A 79 1.18 7.86 -13.24
CA GLY A 79 0.84 7.58 -11.85
C GLY A 79 1.76 8.35 -10.88
N PHE A 80 1.33 9.55 -10.51
CA PHE A 80 2.09 10.44 -9.67
C PHE A 80 1.59 10.36 -8.23
N SER A 81 2.45 9.95 -7.30
CA SER A 81 2.10 9.77 -5.91
C SER A 81 2.86 10.75 -5.01
N ARG A 82 2.27 11.05 -3.85
CA ARG A 82 2.97 11.77 -2.76
C ARG A 82 4.34 11.17 -2.47
N ARG A 83 4.45 9.86 -2.56
CA ARG A 83 5.68 9.10 -2.32
C ARG A 83 6.76 9.44 -3.38
N SER A 84 6.38 9.61 -4.63
CA SER A 84 7.30 9.96 -5.72
C SER A 84 7.92 11.35 -5.52
N LEU A 85 7.15 12.35 -5.07
CA LEU A 85 7.65 13.68 -4.74
C LEU A 85 8.65 13.66 -3.58
N TYR A 86 8.31 12.90 -2.54
CA TYR A 86 9.20 12.75 -1.40
C TYR A 86 10.52 12.10 -1.78
N TYR A 87 10.51 11.08 -2.67
CA TYR A 87 11.72 10.48 -3.17
C TYR A 87 12.51 11.43 -4.08
N ALA A 88 11.86 12.24 -4.90
CA ALA A 88 12.53 13.24 -5.72
C ALA A 88 13.27 14.25 -4.84
N LEU A 89 12.61 14.75 -3.80
CA LEU A 89 13.23 15.66 -2.84
C LEU A 89 14.44 15.02 -2.12
N LYS A 90 14.30 13.80 -1.65
CA LYS A 90 15.37 13.05 -0.98
C LYS A 90 16.53 12.74 -1.91
N PHE A 91 16.23 12.37 -3.15
CA PHE A 91 17.20 12.14 -4.19
C PHE A 91 18.03 13.41 -4.45
N TYR A 92 17.37 14.55 -4.63
CA TYR A 92 18.07 15.84 -4.80
C TYR A 92 19.00 16.14 -3.63
N TYR A 93 18.55 16.05 -2.37
CA TYR A 93 19.40 16.32 -1.20
C TYR A 93 20.65 15.42 -1.13
N ILE A 94 20.52 14.15 -1.51
CA ILE A 94 21.62 13.19 -1.45
C ILE A 94 22.60 13.37 -2.59
N TYR A 95 22.10 13.69 -3.79
CA TYR A 95 22.91 13.71 -5.02
C TYR A 95 23.21 15.12 -5.55
N ARG A 96 22.74 16.17 -4.89
CA ARG A 96 23.09 17.55 -5.29
C ARG A 96 24.60 17.76 -5.31
N GLY A 97 25.10 18.30 -6.41
CA GLY A 97 26.53 18.53 -6.61
C GLY A 97 27.35 17.26 -6.92
N LYS A 98 26.70 16.13 -7.19
CA LYS A 98 27.33 14.87 -7.58
C LYS A 98 26.97 14.50 -9.02
N THR A 99 27.88 13.81 -9.70
CA THR A 99 27.60 13.23 -11.01
C THR A 99 26.74 11.98 -10.83
N LEU A 100 25.65 11.89 -11.58
CA LEU A 100 24.77 10.73 -11.61
C LEU A 100 25.30 9.70 -12.61
N ASP A 101 25.22 8.42 -12.24
CA ASP A 101 25.44 7.32 -13.16
C ASP A 101 24.12 6.97 -13.86
N TYR A 102 24.01 7.29 -15.14
CA TYR A 102 22.80 7.01 -15.93
C TYR A 102 22.62 5.54 -16.32
N GLY A 103 23.57 4.67 -15.98
CA GLY A 103 23.39 3.22 -16.00
C GLY A 103 22.46 2.70 -14.89
N LEU A 104 22.32 3.48 -13.82
CA LEU A 104 21.36 3.17 -12.75
C LEU A 104 19.99 3.78 -13.05
N SER A 105 18.93 3.00 -12.87
CA SER A 105 17.55 3.46 -13.05
C SER A 105 17.06 4.32 -11.88
N TRP A 106 15.94 5.01 -12.07
CA TRP A 106 15.22 5.70 -10.98
C TRP A 106 14.92 4.76 -9.80
N GLY A 107 14.61 3.48 -10.09
CA GLY A 107 14.41 2.47 -9.05
C GLY A 107 15.64 2.26 -8.17
N HIS A 108 16.82 2.18 -8.77
CA HIS A 108 18.09 2.06 -8.03
C HIS A 108 18.34 3.28 -7.13
N TYR A 109 18.21 4.49 -7.66
CA TYR A 109 18.41 5.72 -6.89
C TYR A 109 17.40 5.88 -5.76
N ARG A 110 16.18 5.42 -5.94
CA ARG A 110 15.15 5.39 -4.90
C ARG A 110 15.52 4.48 -3.75
N ILE A 111 16.08 3.30 -4.06
CA ILE A 111 16.59 2.34 -3.06
C ILE A 111 17.80 2.94 -2.34
N LEU A 112 18.79 3.42 -3.08
CA LEU A 112 19.99 4.06 -2.51
C LEU A 112 19.63 5.25 -1.61
N ALA A 113 18.70 6.10 -2.04
CA ALA A 113 18.21 7.20 -1.22
C ALA A 113 17.52 6.76 0.06
N SER A 114 17.10 5.52 0.17
CA SER A 114 16.50 4.95 1.37
C SER A 114 17.53 4.38 2.35
N VAL A 115 18.80 4.29 1.98
CA VAL A 115 19.90 3.90 2.89
C VAL A 115 20.34 5.12 3.70
N SER A 116 20.19 5.06 5.02
CA SER A 116 20.47 6.19 5.92
C SER A 116 21.95 6.50 6.04
N ASP A 117 22.81 5.47 6.14
CA ASP A 117 24.25 5.64 6.24
C ASP A 117 24.90 6.00 4.88
N ALA A 118 25.63 7.12 4.84
CA ALA A 118 26.22 7.63 3.60
C ALA A 118 27.35 6.73 3.06
N ASN A 119 28.13 6.08 3.93
CA ASN A 119 29.24 5.22 3.50
C ASN A 119 28.70 3.90 2.94
N THR A 120 27.74 3.30 3.61
CA THR A 120 27.03 2.10 3.16
C THR A 120 26.34 2.36 1.83
N ARG A 121 25.66 3.50 1.68
CA ARG A 121 25.02 3.89 0.40
C ARG A 121 26.03 3.99 -0.74
N ARG A 122 27.19 4.65 -0.53
CA ARG A 122 28.24 4.75 -1.56
C ARG A 122 28.80 3.37 -1.94
N LYS A 123 28.97 2.48 -0.96
CA LYS A 123 29.42 1.11 -1.21
C LYS A 123 28.43 0.35 -2.06
N LEU A 124 27.14 0.35 -1.67
CA LEU A 124 26.07 -0.28 -2.42
C LEU A 124 25.94 0.24 -3.84
N GLU A 125 26.08 1.56 -4.04
CA GLU A 125 26.06 2.19 -5.36
C GLU A 125 27.21 1.68 -6.24
N LYS A 126 28.44 1.66 -5.73
CA LYS A 126 29.61 1.12 -6.45
C LYS A 126 29.44 -0.37 -6.77
N ASP A 127 28.98 -1.16 -5.79
CA ASP A 127 28.78 -2.60 -5.95
C ASP A 127 27.67 -2.87 -6.98
N THR A 128 26.61 -2.05 -6.99
CA THR A 128 25.53 -2.14 -7.99
C THR A 128 26.04 -1.89 -9.41
N ILE A 129 26.82 -0.85 -9.60
CA ILE A 129 27.42 -0.52 -10.91
C ILE A 129 28.36 -1.63 -11.34
N LYS A 130 29.27 -2.05 -10.45
CA LYS A 130 30.30 -3.07 -10.74
C LYS A 130 29.68 -4.42 -11.12
N ASN A 131 28.62 -4.83 -10.44
CA ASN A 131 28.04 -6.18 -10.57
C ASN A 131 26.76 -6.21 -11.41
N GLY A 132 26.29 -5.06 -11.92
CA GLY A 132 25.05 -4.95 -12.68
C GLY A 132 23.81 -5.39 -11.91
N TRP A 133 23.75 -5.11 -10.59
CA TRP A 133 22.61 -5.54 -9.77
C TRP A 133 21.30 -4.93 -10.26
N SER A 134 20.25 -5.75 -10.31
CA SER A 134 18.89 -5.26 -10.48
C SER A 134 18.41 -4.53 -9.22
N CYS A 135 17.32 -3.76 -9.34
CA CYS A 135 16.69 -3.12 -8.16
C CYS A 135 16.38 -4.12 -7.05
N LEU A 136 15.92 -5.31 -7.40
CA LEU A 136 15.59 -6.37 -6.43
C LEU A 136 16.84 -6.83 -5.65
N VAL A 137 17.94 -7.07 -6.36
CA VAL A 137 19.21 -7.50 -5.73
C VAL A 137 19.76 -6.38 -4.85
N LEU A 138 19.78 -5.15 -5.35
CA LEU A 138 20.23 -3.98 -4.59
C LEU A 138 19.40 -3.80 -3.31
N GLU A 139 18.09 -3.93 -3.40
CA GLU A 139 17.21 -3.75 -2.25
C GLU A 139 17.45 -4.82 -1.17
N ARG A 140 17.58 -6.09 -1.57
CA ARG A 140 17.96 -7.17 -0.66
C ARG A 140 19.29 -6.86 0.03
N LYS A 141 20.32 -6.46 -0.74
CA LYS A 141 21.63 -6.10 -0.21
C LYS A 141 21.57 -4.91 0.73
N ALA A 142 20.76 -3.91 0.41
CA ALA A 142 20.57 -2.75 1.25
C ALA A 142 19.91 -3.14 2.60
N ARG A 143 18.93 -4.04 2.61
CA ARG A 143 18.29 -4.56 3.83
C ARG A 143 19.26 -5.29 4.74
N GLU A 144 20.17 -6.09 4.17
CA GLU A 144 21.21 -6.82 4.91
C GLU A 144 22.14 -5.86 5.71
N THR A 145 22.23 -4.59 5.34
CA THR A 145 23.09 -3.60 6.00
C THR A 145 22.53 -3.05 7.32
N GLY A 146 21.26 -3.22 7.59
CA GLY A 146 20.56 -2.58 8.72
C GLY A 146 20.35 -1.07 8.60
N TYR A 147 20.85 -0.42 7.54
CA TYR A 147 20.68 1.02 7.28
C TYR A 147 19.63 1.34 6.23
N TYR A 148 19.03 0.33 5.61
CA TYR A 148 18.00 0.49 4.61
C TYR A 148 16.64 0.70 5.24
N GLY A 149 16.02 1.76 4.82
CA GLY A 149 14.59 1.84 4.93
C GLY A 149 14.02 2.13 6.26
N SER A 150 14.39 3.19 6.90
CA SER A 150 13.31 3.75 7.68
C SER A 150 12.64 4.94 6.99
N MET A 151 12.12 4.75 5.79
CA MET A 151 10.73 5.18 5.69
C MET A 151 9.98 4.19 6.56
N ARG A 152 9.51 4.62 7.74
CA ARG A 152 8.84 3.85 8.78
C ARG A 152 8.49 2.48 8.23
N ALA A 153 9.23 1.44 8.61
CA ALA A 153 8.77 0.08 8.33
C ALA A 153 7.27 0.17 8.41
N LEU A 154 6.56 -0.15 7.35
CA LEU A 154 5.10 -0.09 7.41
C LEU A 154 4.82 -0.70 8.75
N LYS A 155 4.38 0.13 9.73
CA LYS A 155 4.18 -0.38 11.08
C LYS A 155 3.00 -1.27 10.88
N TRP A 156 3.34 -2.56 10.59
CA TRP A 156 2.35 -3.57 10.32
C TRP A 156 1.48 -3.59 11.57
N ASN A 157 0.35 -2.91 11.49
CA ASN A 157 -0.65 -3.01 12.52
C ASN A 157 -1.28 -4.37 12.33
N ARG A 158 -0.78 -5.34 13.12
CA ARG A 158 -1.43 -6.63 13.20
C ARG A 158 -2.94 -6.42 13.31
N PRO A 159 -3.74 -7.10 12.51
CA PRO A 159 -5.19 -7.07 12.64
C PRO A 159 -5.60 -7.28 14.12
N ASN A 160 -6.43 -6.40 14.64
CA ASN A 160 -6.89 -6.44 16.02
C ASN A 160 -8.36 -6.02 16.05
N GLY A 161 -9.24 -6.90 15.76
CA GLY A 161 -10.67 -6.66 15.74
C GLY A 161 -11.44 -7.93 16.00
N GLU A 162 -12.72 -7.84 16.11
CA GLU A 162 -13.63 -8.99 16.21
C GLU A 162 -14.34 -9.20 14.88
N MET A 163 -14.76 -10.45 14.61
CA MET A 163 -15.59 -10.76 13.45
C MET A 163 -16.94 -10.07 13.54
N TYR A 164 -17.55 -9.95 12.38
CA TYR A 164 -18.97 -9.56 12.25
C TYR A 164 -19.28 -8.15 12.76
N HIS A 165 -18.31 -7.23 12.73
CA HIS A 165 -18.53 -5.81 12.96
C HIS A 165 -18.69 -5.10 11.65
N TYR A 166 -19.85 -4.49 11.43
CA TYR A 166 -20.24 -3.88 10.16
C TYR A 166 -20.88 -2.52 10.35
N LYS A 167 -20.87 -1.73 9.29
CA LYS A 167 -21.45 -0.39 9.28
C LYS A 167 -22.83 -0.39 8.63
N ILE A 168 -23.74 0.40 9.18
CA ILE A 168 -25.02 0.68 8.55
C ILE A 168 -24.85 1.78 7.51
N VAL A 169 -25.36 1.54 6.33
CA VAL A 169 -25.40 2.48 5.22
C VAL A 169 -26.83 2.69 4.73
N ASN A 170 -27.12 3.87 4.19
CA ASN A 170 -28.34 4.13 3.43
C ASN A 170 -27.98 4.08 1.94
N LYS A 171 -28.58 3.16 1.20
CA LYS A 171 -28.32 3.00 -0.24
C LYS A 171 -29.23 3.85 -1.13
N ASP A 172 -30.36 4.29 -0.59
CA ASP A 172 -31.29 5.16 -1.30
C ASP A 172 -31.60 6.38 -0.43
N MET A 173 -30.92 7.48 -0.73
CA MET A 173 -31.09 8.73 0.01
C MET A 173 -32.49 9.35 -0.16
N SER A 174 -33.29 8.88 -1.13
CA SER A 174 -34.67 9.35 -1.34
C SER A 174 -35.68 8.69 -0.41
N GLN A 175 -35.30 7.60 0.27
CA GLN A 175 -36.15 6.87 1.20
C GLN A 175 -35.59 6.97 2.63
N GLU A 176 -36.31 7.61 3.53
CA GLU A 176 -36.05 7.55 4.96
C GLU A 176 -36.22 6.12 5.46
N ASN A 177 -35.26 5.60 6.23
CA ASN A 177 -35.28 4.25 6.83
C ASN A 177 -34.96 3.08 5.90
N ASN A 178 -34.29 3.29 4.76
CA ASN A 178 -33.79 2.20 3.94
C ASN A 178 -32.38 1.80 4.39
N PHE A 179 -32.27 1.08 5.50
CA PHE A 179 -31.01 0.71 6.11
C PHE A 179 -30.48 -0.62 5.60
N TRP A 180 -29.17 -0.65 5.33
CA TRP A 180 -28.45 -1.83 4.91
C TRP A 180 -27.19 -1.99 5.74
N ILE A 181 -26.88 -3.22 6.11
CA ILE A 181 -25.57 -3.57 6.67
C ILE A 181 -24.60 -3.77 5.52
N ASP A 182 -23.49 -3.04 5.52
CA ASP A 182 -22.40 -3.23 4.57
C ASP A 182 -21.52 -4.38 5.06
N LEU A 183 -21.69 -5.55 4.47
CA LEU A 183 -20.93 -6.77 4.80
C LEU A 183 -19.53 -6.80 4.15
N GLY A 184 -19.17 -5.75 3.39
CA GLY A 184 -17.99 -5.75 2.54
C GLY A 184 -18.24 -6.44 1.19
N PHE A 185 -17.25 -6.41 0.31
CA PHE A 185 -17.27 -7.09 -0.99
C PHE A 185 -18.48 -6.77 -1.88
N ASN A 186 -19.05 -5.55 -1.76
CA ASN A 186 -20.29 -5.12 -2.38
C ASN A 186 -21.52 -5.99 -1.98
N CYS A 187 -21.44 -6.69 -0.87
CA CYS A 187 -22.55 -7.45 -0.29
C CYS A 187 -23.25 -6.63 0.78
N TYR A 188 -24.56 -6.53 0.69
CA TYR A 188 -25.39 -5.76 1.61
C TYR A 188 -26.56 -6.58 2.09
N HIS A 189 -26.87 -6.48 3.38
CA HIS A 189 -28.03 -7.12 3.98
C HIS A 189 -29.02 -6.05 4.43
N ARG A 190 -30.24 -6.10 3.92
CA ARG A 190 -31.31 -5.16 4.31
C ARG A 190 -31.79 -5.45 5.73
N ILE A 191 -32.02 -4.37 6.48
CA ILE A 191 -32.59 -4.47 7.83
C ILE A 191 -33.82 -3.59 7.96
N ASP A 192 -34.89 -4.15 8.52
CA ASP A 192 -36.10 -3.44 8.86
C ASP A 192 -36.09 -3.14 10.36
N SER A 193 -35.41 -2.07 10.76
CA SER A 193 -35.35 -1.69 12.18
C SER A 193 -35.30 -0.18 12.36
N LYS A 194 -36.19 0.32 13.21
CA LYS A 194 -36.23 1.71 13.63
C LYS A 194 -35.18 2.07 14.69
N ASN A 195 -34.43 1.08 15.19
CA ASN A 195 -33.50 1.24 16.30
C ASN A 195 -32.09 1.67 15.87
N PHE A 196 -31.83 1.71 14.56
CA PHE A 196 -30.51 1.96 14.00
C PHE A 196 -30.50 3.22 13.14
N LYS A 197 -29.30 3.80 12.98
CA LYS A 197 -29.05 4.98 12.15
C LYS A 197 -27.91 4.72 11.19
N THR A 198 -27.89 5.45 10.09
CA THR A 198 -26.73 5.47 9.16
C THR A 198 -25.47 5.80 9.93
N ASN A 199 -24.42 5.05 9.65
CA ASN A 199 -23.12 5.05 10.33
C ASN A 199 -23.07 4.37 11.72
N ASP A 200 -24.17 3.85 12.26
CA ASP A 200 -24.06 2.95 13.41
C ASP A 200 -23.18 1.74 13.05
N ILE A 201 -22.41 1.27 14.02
CA ILE A 201 -21.66 0.02 13.90
C ILE A 201 -22.46 -1.07 14.61
N LEU A 202 -22.64 -2.18 13.94
CA LEU A 202 -23.33 -3.35 14.44
C LEU A 202 -22.39 -4.52 14.59
N ARG A 203 -22.64 -5.32 15.60
CA ARG A 203 -22.10 -6.68 15.76
C ARG A 203 -23.17 -7.68 15.42
N LEU A 204 -22.83 -8.62 14.52
CA LEU A 204 -23.66 -9.80 14.30
C LEU A 204 -23.29 -10.89 15.29
N LYS A 205 -24.28 -11.48 15.92
CA LYS A 205 -24.11 -12.58 16.86
C LYS A 205 -24.99 -13.75 16.44
N LYS A 206 -24.36 -14.89 16.20
CA LYS A 206 -25.09 -16.10 15.87
C LYS A 206 -25.56 -16.78 17.15
N GLU A 207 -26.86 -16.95 17.31
CA GLU A 207 -27.46 -17.67 18.40
C GLU A 207 -28.26 -18.85 17.83
N LYS A 208 -27.75 -20.06 18.03
CA LYS A 208 -28.29 -21.29 17.43
C LYS A 208 -28.36 -21.20 15.91
N LYS A 209 -29.55 -20.90 15.33
CA LYS A 209 -29.80 -20.77 13.90
C LYS A 209 -30.03 -19.32 13.47
N ASP A 210 -30.24 -18.41 14.41
CA ASP A 210 -30.61 -17.03 14.14
C ASP A 210 -29.42 -16.09 14.28
N TRP A 211 -29.48 -14.96 13.55
CA TRP A 211 -28.50 -13.89 13.61
C TRP A 211 -29.12 -12.67 14.30
N ASN A 212 -28.59 -12.30 15.45
CA ASN A 212 -29.00 -11.14 16.21
C ASN A 212 -28.10 -9.94 15.91
N LEU A 213 -28.70 -8.74 15.98
CA LEU A 213 -28.01 -7.48 15.72
C LEU A 213 -27.89 -6.70 17.03
N GLU A 214 -26.67 -6.38 17.42
CA GLU A 214 -26.37 -5.56 18.58
C GLU A 214 -25.62 -4.30 18.15
N LYS A 215 -25.87 -3.15 18.78
CA LYS A 215 -25.02 -1.97 18.57
C LYS A 215 -23.66 -2.23 19.17
N ALA A 216 -22.61 -1.93 18.39
CA ALA A 216 -21.23 -2.04 18.82
C ALA A 216 -20.62 -0.64 19.09
N ASP A 217 -19.45 -0.62 19.72
CA ASP A 217 -18.69 0.61 19.92
C ASP A 217 -18.39 1.28 18.56
N PRO A 218 -18.65 2.59 18.40
CA PRO A 218 -18.31 3.33 17.18
C PRO A 218 -16.82 3.27 16.78
N LYS A 219 -15.94 2.88 17.70
CA LYS A 219 -14.51 2.68 17.46
C LYS A 219 -14.14 1.23 17.11
N SER A 220 -15.10 0.31 17.03
CA SER A 220 -14.83 -1.08 16.65
C SER A 220 -14.18 -1.16 15.28
N PHE A 221 -13.21 -2.05 15.15
CA PHE A 221 -12.58 -2.33 13.87
C PHE A 221 -13.53 -3.11 12.97
N LEU A 222 -13.69 -2.65 11.75
CA LEU A 222 -14.60 -3.24 10.76
C LEU A 222 -13.88 -4.20 9.82
N TYR A 223 -14.66 -5.03 9.13
CA TYR A 223 -14.24 -5.86 8.01
C TYR A 223 -13.14 -6.88 8.36
N HIS A 224 -13.30 -7.53 9.51
CA HIS A 224 -12.53 -8.70 9.92
C HIS A 224 -13.32 -9.98 9.67
N TYR A 225 -12.70 -10.95 9.02
CA TYR A 225 -13.38 -12.17 8.57
C TYR A 225 -12.55 -13.41 8.85
N LEU A 226 -13.24 -14.51 9.14
CA LEU A 226 -12.68 -15.83 8.96
C LEU A 226 -12.84 -16.22 7.49
N CYS A 227 -11.82 -16.75 6.89
CA CYS A 227 -11.88 -17.24 5.52
C CYS A 227 -11.13 -18.56 5.35
N THR A 228 -11.54 -19.34 4.35
CA THR A 228 -10.88 -20.58 3.99
C THR A 228 -10.10 -20.37 2.68
N LEU A 229 -8.85 -20.74 2.67
CA LEU A 229 -8.01 -20.67 1.46
C LEU A 229 -8.46 -21.72 0.44
N GLU A 230 -8.81 -21.29 -0.77
CA GLU A 230 -8.99 -22.20 -1.89
C GLU A 230 -7.66 -22.51 -2.57
N ARG A 231 -6.92 -21.49 -2.94
CA ARG A 231 -5.58 -21.61 -3.54
C ARG A 231 -4.79 -20.31 -3.48
N VAL A 232 -3.49 -20.46 -3.57
CA VAL A 232 -2.57 -19.34 -3.88
C VAL A 232 -2.66 -19.08 -5.38
N VAL A 233 -2.84 -17.83 -5.79
CA VAL A 233 -2.95 -17.41 -7.20
C VAL A 233 -1.58 -17.04 -7.76
N ASP A 234 -0.88 -16.18 -7.02
CA ASP A 234 0.50 -15.75 -7.31
C ASP A 234 1.21 -15.39 -6.00
N GLY A 235 2.41 -14.82 -6.08
CA GLY A 235 3.24 -14.53 -4.90
C GLY A 235 2.67 -13.50 -3.92
N ASP A 236 1.58 -12.81 -4.28
CA ASP A 236 0.94 -11.78 -3.44
C ASP A 236 -0.59 -11.81 -3.46
N THR A 237 -1.19 -12.82 -4.09
CA THR A 237 -2.64 -12.91 -4.28
C THR A 237 -3.19 -14.29 -3.90
N LEU A 238 -4.21 -14.30 -3.06
CA LEU A 238 -4.91 -15.48 -2.58
C LEU A 238 -6.34 -15.52 -3.10
N LEU A 239 -6.85 -16.71 -3.42
CA LEU A 239 -8.27 -16.95 -3.65
C LEU A 239 -8.85 -17.61 -2.40
N VAL A 240 -9.86 -16.96 -1.81
CA VAL A 240 -10.44 -17.38 -0.53
C VAL A 240 -11.97 -17.39 -0.56
N GLN A 241 -12.56 -18.21 0.30
CA GLN A 241 -13.97 -18.16 0.69
C GLN A 241 -14.09 -17.46 2.04
N ILE A 242 -14.90 -16.41 2.12
CA ILE A 242 -14.99 -15.47 3.23
C ILE A 242 -16.35 -15.56 3.88
N GLU A 243 -16.37 -15.79 5.18
CA GLU A 243 -17.62 -15.83 5.96
C GLU A 243 -18.09 -14.41 6.30
N LEU A 244 -19.23 -14.00 5.75
CA LEU A 244 -19.79 -12.66 5.94
C LEU A 244 -20.82 -12.56 7.08
N GLY A 245 -21.18 -13.67 7.70
CA GLY A 245 -22.37 -13.75 8.54
C GLY A 245 -23.64 -13.98 7.72
N PHE A 246 -24.78 -14.14 8.40
CA PHE A 246 -26.07 -14.50 7.78
C PHE A 246 -26.00 -15.75 6.88
N ASP A 247 -25.08 -16.66 7.18
CA ASP A 247 -24.76 -17.84 6.38
C ASP A 247 -24.37 -17.53 4.92
N LEU A 248 -23.85 -16.32 4.69
CA LEU A 248 -23.36 -15.86 3.39
C LEU A 248 -21.84 -16.07 3.27
N ILE A 249 -21.43 -16.57 2.13
CA ILE A 249 -20.03 -16.77 1.77
C ILE A 249 -19.70 -15.97 0.50
N ALA A 250 -18.67 -15.14 0.59
CA ALA A 250 -18.10 -14.45 -0.58
C ALA A 250 -16.82 -15.17 -1.04
N ARG A 251 -16.69 -15.39 -2.34
CA ARG A 251 -15.49 -15.93 -2.97
C ARG A 251 -14.71 -14.81 -3.65
N GLN A 252 -13.51 -14.51 -3.15
CA GLN A 252 -12.77 -13.32 -3.56
C GLN A 252 -11.27 -13.58 -3.76
N LYS A 253 -10.68 -12.84 -4.72
CA LYS A 253 -9.23 -12.69 -4.82
C LYS A 253 -8.79 -11.56 -3.90
N ILE A 254 -7.91 -11.87 -2.95
CA ILE A 254 -7.34 -10.91 -2.02
C ILE A 254 -5.88 -10.69 -2.37
N ARG A 255 -5.52 -9.45 -2.67
CA ARG A 255 -4.13 -9.05 -2.81
C ARG A 255 -3.59 -8.66 -1.44
N LEU A 256 -2.43 -9.17 -1.09
CA LEU A 256 -1.78 -8.85 0.18
C LEU A 256 -1.36 -7.37 0.22
N LEU A 257 -1.87 -6.63 1.19
CA LEU A 257 -1.56 -5.21 1.35
C LEU A 257 -0.07 -5.02 1.62
N GLY A 258 0.57 -4.12 0.86
CA GLY A 258 1.99 -3.79 1.03
C GLY A 258 2.97 -4.88 0.61
N VAL A 259 2.50 -5.99 0.06
CA VAL A 259 3.32 -7.04 -0.55
C VAL A 259 3.32 -6.86 -2.05
N ASN A 260 4.48 -6.98 -2.68
CA ASN A 260 4.65 -6.89 -4.12
C ASN A 260 5.61 -7.96 -4.59
N ALA A 261 5.07 -9.11 -4.92
CA ALA A 261 5.84 -10.22 -5.49
C ALA A 261 6.12 -9.97 -6.98
N PRO A 262 7.23 -10.52 -7.50
CA PRO A 262 7.47 -10.52 -8.94
C PRO A 262 6.36 -11.24 -9.71
N GLU A 263 6.13 -10.81 -10.95
CA GLU A 263 5.11 -11.36 -11.82
C GLU A 263 5.40 -12.85 -12.19
N LEU A 264 4.35 -13.65 -12.32
CA LEU A 264 4.46 -15.03 -12.83
C LEU A 264 5.07 -15.04 -14.23
N GLY A 265 5.85 -16.10 -14.52
CA GLY A 265 6.61 -16.21 -15.76
C GLY A 265 8.06 -15.71 -15.64
N SER A 266 8.44 -15.18 -14.48
CA SER A 266 9.84 -14.98 -14.09
C SER A 266 10.24 -16.02 -13.04
N THR A 267 11.52 -16.39 -12.96
CA THR A 267 12.05 -17.30 -11.94
C THR A 267 11.71 -16.79 -10.52
N ASP A 268 11.90 -15.50 -10.28
CA ASP A 268 11.62 -14.88 -8.98
C ASP A 268 10.11 -14.92 -8.64
N GLY A 269 9.23 -14.82 -9.65
CA GLY A 269 7.78 -14.91 -9.46
C GLY A 269 7.33 -16.34 -9.15
N GLU A 270 7.94 -17.33 -9.80
CA GLU A 270 7.69 -18.73 -9.50
C GLU A 270 8.19 -19.11 -8.11
N ASP A 271 9.36 -18.62 -7.71
CA ASP A 271 9.91 -18.81 -6.35
C ASP A 271 9.00 -18.19 -5.28
N ALA A 272 8.47 -16.99 -5.52
CA ALA A 272 7.51 -16.33 -4.63
C ALA A 272 6.22 -17.14 -4.49
N LEU A 273 5.69 -17.64 -5.60
CA LEU A 273 4.50 -18.51 -5.61
C LEU A 273 4.74 -19.79 -4.83
N GLU A 274 5.86 -20.47 -5.07
CA GLU A 274 6.21 -21.73 -4.39
C GLU A 274 6.46 -21.50 -2.88
N LEU A 275 7.09 -20.40 -2.50
CA LEU A 275 7.24 -20.00 -1.10
C LEU A 275 5.88 -19.89 -0.42
N LEU A 276 4.95 -19.17 -1.05
CA LEU A 276 3.61 -18.96 -0.51
C LEU A 276 2.81 -20.28 -0.45
N LYS A 277 2.90 -21.13 -1.46
CA LYS A 277 2.31 -22.48 -1.46
C LYS A 277 2.90 -23.41 -0.40
N LYS A 278 4.16 -23.24 -0.04
CA LYS A 278 4.78 -24.01 1.07
C LYS A 278 4.18 -23.60 2.42
N LYS A 279 3.91 -22.31 2.62
CA LYS A 279 3.33 -21.76 3.86
C LYS A 279 1.83 -22.03 3.99
N LEU A 280 1.10 -21.83 2.92
CA LEU A 280 -0.35 -21.90 2.87
C LEU A 280 -0.84 -23.08 2.04
N LYS A 281 -1.74 -23.88 2.62
CA LYS A 281 -2.33 -25.04 1.96
C LYS A 281 -3.83 -24.85 1.75
N PRO A 282 -4.40 -25.32 0.63
CA PRO A 282 -5.84 -25.30 0.44
C PRO A 282 -6.60 -25.90 1.63
N GLY A 283 -7.71 -25.29 2.00
CA GLY A 283 -8.53 -25.67 3.15
C GLY A 283 -8.03 -25.11 4.51
N MET A 284 -6.96 -24.29 4.52
CA MET A 284 -6.54 -23.59 5.75
C MET A 284 -7.50 -22.46 6.07
N ASN A 285 -7.81 -22.30 7.35
CA ASN A 285 -8.47 -21.11 7.87
C ASN A 285 -7.46 -19.99 8.03
N LEU A 286 -7.86 -18.81 7.58
CA LEU A 286 -7.11 -17.57 7.66
C LEU A 286 -7.99 -16.49 8.28
N LEU A 287 -7.39 -15.57 9.03
CA LEU A 287 -8.05 -14.33 9.40
C LEU A 287 -7.70 -13.28 8.36
N LEU A 288 -8.71 -12.65 7.81
CA LEU A 288 -8.59 -11.58 6.82
C LEU A 288 -9.13 -10.27 7.41
N ARG A 289 -8.35 -9.21 7.32
CA ARG A 289 -8.81 -7.83 7.43
C ARG A 289 -8.72 -7.17 6.08
N THR A 290 -9.85 -6.66 5.56
CA THR A 290 -9.85 -5.94 4.28
C THR A 290 -9.72 -4.44 4.48
N HIS A 291 -9.23 -3.77 3.45
CA HIS A 291 -9.06 -2.32 3.39
C HIS A 291 -9.87 -1.74 2.24
N PHE A 292 -9.22 -1.40 1.14
CA PHE A 292 -9.83 -0.82 -0.06
C PHE A 292 -9.49 -1.66 -1.28
N GLN A 293 -10.11 -1.38 -2.41
CA GLN A 293 -9.79 -2.04 -3.66
C GLN A 293 -8.60 -1.36 -4.36
N ASP A 294 -7.78 -2.14 -5.04
CA ASP A 294 -6.77 -1.63 -5.95
C ASP A 294 -7.41 -1.14 -7.27
N LYS A 295 -6.59 -0.59 -8.16
CA LYS A 295 -7.06 -0.10 -9.48
C LYS A 295 -7.64 -1.20 -10.40
N TYR A 296 -7.43 -2.46 -10.06
CA TYR A 296 -7.96 -3.62 -10.80
C TYR A 296 -9.18 -4.24 -10.13
N GLY A 297 -9.71 -3.61 -9.08
CA GLY A 297 -10.87 -4.08 -8.34
C GLY A 297 -10.60 -5.23 -7.38
N ARG A 298 -9.32 -5.57 -7.09
CA ARG A 298 -8.97 -6.58 -6.07
C ARG A 298 -8.97 -5.94 -4.70
N TYR A 299 -9.54 -6.61 -3.72
CA TYR A 299 -9.48 -6.16 -2.33
C TYR A 299 -8.08 -6.37 -1.77
N LEU A 300 -7.56 -5.32 -1.12
CA LEU A 300 -6.31 -5.38 -0.37
C LEU A 300 -6.59 -5.87 1.04
N GLY A 301 -5.77 -6.79 1.54
CA GLY A 301 -5.98 -7.37 2.86
C GLY A 301 -4.71 -7.71 3.61
N ASP A 302 -4.85 -7.70 4.95
CA ASP A 302 -3.90 -8.29 5.88
C ASP A 302 -4.37 -9.70 6.22
N ILE A 303 -3.45 -10.64 6.30
CA ILE A 303 -3.72 -12.05 6.59
C ILE A 303 -2.98 -12.49 7.85
N LEU A 304 -3.71 -13.09 8.79
CA LEU A 304 -3.11 -13.92 9.83
C LEU A 304 -3.35 -15.38 9.53
N TYR A 305 -2.34 -16.21 9.71
CA TYR A 305 -2.43 -17.65 9.52
C TYR A 305 -1.68 -18.43 10.59
N LEU A 306 -2.02 -19.69 10.75
CA LEU A 306 -1.28 -20.66 11.55
C LEU A 306 -0.97 -21.88 10.68
N ARG A 307 0.08 -22.60 11.02
CA ARG A 307 0.44 -23.85 10.30
C ARG A 307 -0.62 -24.95 10.45
N ASN A 308 -1.50 -24.83 11.45
CA ASN A 308 -2.64 -25.72 11.64
C ASN A 308 -3.78 -25.36 10.66
N LYS A 309 -4.33 -26.36 9.95
CA LYS A 309 -5.33 -26.12 8.90
C LYS A 309 -6.68 -25.56 9.39
N LYS A 310 -7.12 -25.85 10.61
CA LYS A 310 -8.46 -25.54 11.11
C LYS A 310 -8.43 -24.71 12.38
N SER A 311 -7.65 -23.65 12.40
CA SER A 311 -7.65 -22.72 13.50
C SER A 311 -8.94 -21.87 13.47
N ASP A 312 -9.56 -21.66 14.64
CA ASP A 312 -10.67 -20.74 14.79
C ASP A 312 -10.17 -19.28 14.79
N TYR A 313 -11.12 -18.33 14.71
CA TYR A 313 -10.82 -16.90 14.64
C TYR A 313 -10.04 -16.42 15.88
N GLY A 314 -10.41 -16.82 17.09
CA GLY A 314 -9.76 -16.41 18.34
C GLY A 314 -8.30 -16.84 18.37
N THR A 315 -8.03 -18.09 18.04
CA THR A 315 -6.67 -18.64 17.97
C THR A 315 -5.82 -17.93 16.91
N LEU A 316 -6.40 -17.64 15.73
CA LEU A 316 -5.71 -16.86 14.68
C LEU A 316 -5.42 -15.44 15.14
N MET A 317 -6.35 -14.80 15.85
CA MET A 317 -6.17 -13.45 16.37
C MET A 317 -5.07 -13.39 17.43
N GLU A 318 -5.01 -14.35 18.33
CA GLU A 318 -4.04 -14.39 19.42
C GLU A 318 -2.64 -14.77 18.94
N SER A 319 -2.53 -15.86 18.18
CA SER A 319 -1.25 -16.53 17.88
C SER A 319 -0.90 -16.59 16.40
N GLY A 320 -1.77 -16.09 15.49
CA GLY A 320 -1.55 -16.13 14.06
C GLY A 320 -0.31 -15.36 13.62
N ILE A 321 0.39 -15.85 12.63
CA ILE A 321 1.53 -15.19 11.99
C ILE A 321 0.99 -14.15 11.00
N HIS A 322 1.49 -12.92 11.02
CA HIS A 322 1.12 -11.89 10.06
C HIS A 322 1.85 -12.13 8.73
N LEU A 323 1.14 -12.68 7.76
CA LEU A 323 1.69 -13.10 6.46
C LEU A 323 2.32 -11.93 5.71
N ASN A 324 1.65 -10.78 5.69
CA ASN A 324 2.12 -9.61 4.97
C ASN A 324 3.48 -9.11 5.50
N GLU A 325 3.62 -9.04 6.83
CA GLU A 325 4.86 -8.66 7.49
C GLU A 325 5.97 -9.71 7.25
N GLU A 326 5.62 -10.99 7.32
CA GLU A 326 6.56 -12.07 7.07
C GLU A 326 7.10 -12.02 5.63
N LEU A 327 6.24 -11.81 4.63
CA LEU A 327 6.65 -11.68 3.23
C LEU A 327 7.44 -10.39 2.97
N SER A 328 7.06 -9.28 3.58
CA SER A 328 7.82 -8.04 3.51
C SER A 328 9.23 -8.21 4.07
N ASN A 329 9.37 -8.89 5.22
CA ASN A 329 10.69 -9.19 5.80
C ASN A 329 11.55 -10.11 4.91
N LEU A 330 10.93 -10.89 4.01
CA LEU A 330 11.61 -11.69 2.99
C LEU A 330 11.94 -10.90 1.70
N GLY A 331 11.56 -9.62 1.63
CA GLY A 331 11.91 -8.74 0.52
C GLY A 331 10.80 -8.50 -0.50
N TYR A 332 9.59 -8.99 -0.26
CA TYR A 332 8.43 -8.75 -1.14
C TYR A 332 7.65 -7.49 -0.69
N GLU A 333 8.16 -6.30 -1.08
CA GLU A 333 7.49 -5.00 -0.81
C GLU A 333 7.20 -4.21 -2.09
#